data_d20778418182d7bba4ed6cb47f877c09
#
_entry.id   d20778418182d7bba4ed6cb47f877c09
#
_cell.length_a   1.000
_cell.length_b   1.000
_cell.length_c   1.000
_cell.angle_alpha   90.00
_cell.angle_beta   90.00
_cell.angle_gamma   90.00
#
_symmetry.space_group_name_H-M   'P 1'
#
loop_
_entity.id
_entity.type
_entity.pdbx_description
1 polymer ?
#
loop_
_entity_poly.entity_id
_entity_poly.type
_entity_poly.pdbx_seq_one_letter_code
_entity_poly.pdbx_strand_id
1 'polypeptide(L)'
;DDYGYASTGSDFFFQLMFCATTASIVSGTLAERIKLWPFLIFVIVLTSIIYPLQASWKWGGGFLDAAGFLDFAGSTVVHSVGGWAALTGAIILGPRIGKFKDGTVIPIPGSNLTLATLGTFILWLGWFGFNGASQLAMGTVGDVADVSRIFANTNTAAAGGAIAALIVSQVMFKKPDLTMVLNGALAGLVSITAEPLTPSLGAATIIGAIGGIIVVFAIPAIDKMKIDDVVGAIPVHLICGIWGTIAVVFTNGDASLGTQLYGIVVVGIFTVVTSAVVWFILKLVMGIRVSEEEEIAGLDMGELGMEAYPEFSKG
;
A
#
# COMPACT_ATOMS: atom_id res chain seq x y z
N ASP A 1 -1.52 7.04 32.58
CA ASP A 1 -1.42 6.16 31.40
C ASP A 1 -0.63 6.84 30.27
N ASP A 2 0.62 7.18 30.57
CA ASP A 2 1.52 7.78 29.60
C ASP A 2 2.61 6.77 29.20
N TYR A 3 2.76 6.63 27.89
CA TYR A 3 3.88 5.90 27.32
C TYR A 3 5.09 6.81 27.29
N GLY A 4 6.04 6.96 27.88
CA GLY A 4 7.20 7.85 27.86
C GLY A 4 7.38 8.80 26.65
N TYR A 5 6.74 8.53 25.53
CA TYR A 5 6.79 9.34 24.29
C TYR A 5 5.44 9.96 23.91
N ALA A 6 4.31 9.45 24.41
CA ALA A 6 2.97 9.88 24.04
C ALA A 6 1.94 9.59 25.14
N SER A 7 0.83 10.33 25.15
CA SER A 7 -0.34 9.92 25.91
C SER A 7 -1.07 8.77 25.22
N THR A 8 -1.84 7.97 25.96
CA THR A 8 -2.67 6.89 25.42
C THR A 8 -3.54 7.37 24.26
N GLY A 9 -4.15 8.55 24.36
CA GLY A 9 -5.01 9.08 23.28
C GLY A 9 -4.24 9.47 22.03
N SER A 10 -3.06 10.07 22.15
CA SER A 10 -2.24 10.43 20.99
C SER A 10 -1.61 9.21 20.30
N ASP A 11 -1.18 8.21 21.09
CA ASP A 11 -0.67 6.95 20.54
C ASP A 11 -1.78 6.18 19.81
N PHE A 12 -2.96 6.08 20.42
CA PHE A 12 -4.11 5.45 19.76
C PHE A 12 -4.45 6.11 18.42
N PHE A 13 -4.51 7.45 18.39
CA PHE A 13 -4.77 8.18 17.15
C PHE A 13 -3.68 7.93 16.10
N PHE A 14 -2.42 7.93 16.51
CA PHE A 14 -1.28 7.64 15.64
C PHE A 14 -1.39 6.24 15.03
N GLN A 15 -1.56 5.22 15.87
CA GLN A 15 -1.68 3.83 15.42
C GLN A 15 -2.92 3.60 14.54
N LEU A 16 -4.01 4.33 14.79
CA LEU A 16 -5.22 4.27 13.98
C LEU A 16 -4.96 4.67 12.52
N MET A 17 -4.07 5.62 12.26
CA MET A 17 -3.73 6.05 10.88
C MET A 17 -3.06 4.93 10.08
N PHE A 18 -2.24 4.11 10.70
CA PHE A 18 -1.60 2.95 10.07
C PHE A 18 -2.61 1.85 9.75
N CYS A 19 -3.51 1.61 10.69
CA CYS A 19 -4.63 0.70 10.53
C CYS A 19 -5.56 1.13 9.37
N ALA A 20 -5.92 2.41 9.31
CA ALA A 20 -6.73 3.00 8.25
C ALA A 20 -6.03 2.92 6.88
N THR A 21 -4.71 3.14 6.84
CA THR A 21 -3.90 3.01 5.63
C THR A 21 -3.97 1.59 5.07
N THR A 22 -3.83 0.57 5.93
CA THR A 22 -3.92 -0.84 5.52
C THR A 22 -5.26 -1.15 4.85
N ALA A 23 -6.36 -0.66 5.38
CA ALA A 23 -7.70 -0.83 4.80
C ALA A 23 -7.88 -0.06 3.49
N SER A 24 -7.33 1.17 3.42
CA SER A 24 -7.36 2.00 2.21
C SER A 24 -6.66 1.34 1.02
N ILE A 25 -5.56 0.62 1.23
CA ILE A 25 -4.86 -0.14 0.18
C ILE A 25 -5.81 -1.16 -0.48
N VAL A 26 -6.61 -1.85 0.32
CA VAL A 26 -7.55 -2.86 -0.20
C VAL A 26 -8.62 -2.24 -1.09
N SER A 27 -9.11 -1.05 -0.74
CA SER A 27 -10.17 -0.37 -1.47
C SER A 27 -9.80 -0.10 -2.93
N GLY A 28 -8.56 0.35 -3.17
CA GLY A 28 -8.07 0.70 -4.49
C GLY A 28 -8.08 -0.49 -5.45
N THR A 29 -7.63 -1.65 -4.99
CA THR A 29 -7.58 -2.87 -5.82
C THR A 29 -8.96 -3.41 -6.19
N LEU A 30 -9.95 -3.31 -5.30
CA LEU A 30 -11.28 -3.90 -5.46
C LEU A 30 -12.31 -2.94 -6.07
N ALA A 31 -11.96 -1.68 -6.28
CA ALA A 31 -12.83 -0.65 -6.80
C ALA A 31 -13.56 -1.08 -8.08
N GLU A 32 -14.66 -0.40 -8.38
CA GLU A 32 -15.52 -0.55 -9.57
C GLU A 32 -16.32 -1.85 -9.67
N ARG A 33 -16.15 -2.84 -8.76
CA ARG A 33 -16.91 -4.11 -8.82
C ARG A 33 -17.24 -4.73 -7.45
N ILE A 34 -16.68 -4.21 -6.37
CA ILE A 34 -16.98 -4.66 -5.01
C ILE A 34 -18.26 -3.98 -4.49
N LYS A 35 -19.14 -4.72 -3.82
CA LYS A 35 -20.28 -4.15 -3.09
C LYS A 35 -19.81 -3.38 -1.86
N LEU A 36 -20.41 -2.24 -1.59
CA LEU A 36 -20.06 -1.34 -0.48
C LEU A 36 -20.14 -2.04 0.89
N TRP A 37 -21.26 -2.66 1.22
CA TRP A 37 -21.47 -3.23 2.56
C TRP A 37 -20.55 -4.42 2.88
N PRO A 38 -20.36 -5.42 2.00
CA PRO A 38 -19.37 -6.45 2.23
C PRO A 38 -17.95 -5.90 2.38
N PHE A 39 -17.59 -4.87 1.60
CA PHE A 39 -16.30 -4.21 1.74
C PHE A 39 -16.15 -3.54 3.12
N LEU A 40 -17.16 -2.79 3.58
CA LEU A 40 -17.11 -2.14 4.90
C LEU A 40 -17.02 -3.18 6.04
N ILE A 41 -17.72 -4.30 5.94
CA ILE A 41 -17.61 -5.39 6.94
C ILE A 41 -16.20 -6.00 6.92
N PHE A 42 -15.63 -6.22 5.73
CA PHE A 42 -14.23 -6.65 5.63
C PHE A 42 -13.28 -5.65 6.29
N VAL A 43 -13.46 -4.35 6.04
CA VAL A 43 -12.67 -3.28 6.68
C VAL A 43 -12.78 -3.35 8.19
N ILE A 44 -13.97 -3.53 8.76
CA ILE A 44 -14.16 -3.69 10.21
C ILE A 44 -13.31 -4.86 10.74
N VAL A 45 -13.37 -6.02 10.10
CA VAL A 45 -12.61 -7.20 10.56
C VAL A 45 -11.10 -6.98 10.36
N LEU A 46 -10.70 -6.39 9.23
CA LEU A 46 -9.29 -6.09 8.95
C LEU A 46 -8.72 -5.15 10.01
N THR A 47 -9.43 -4.06 10.31
CA THR A 47 -8.92 -2.98 11.18
C THR A 47 -9.06 -3.29 12.68
N SER A 48 -10.03 -4.10 13.07
CA SER A 48 -10.26 -4.42 14.49
C SER A 48 -9.61 -5.73 14.94
N ILE A 49 -9.30 -6.66 14.03
CA ILE A 49 -8.79 -7.99 14.38
C ILE A 49 -7.49 -8.31 13.64
N ILE A 50 -7.52 -8.38 12.31
CA ILE A 50 -6.38 -8.89 11.52
C ILE A 50 -5.16 -7.99 11.68
N TYR A 51 -5.33 -6.69 11.45
CA TYR A 51 -4.24 -5.72 11.51
C TYR A 51 -3.66 -5.59 12.93
N PRO A 52 -4.44 -5.32 13.99
CA PRO A 52 -3.86 -5.13 15.31
C PRO A 52 -3.14 -6.39 15.83
N LEU A 53 -3.68 -7.56 15.52
CA LEU A 53 -3.07 -8.82 15.96
C LEU A 53 -1.68 -9.01 15.35
N GLN A 54 -1.52 -8.83 14.03
CA GLN A 54 -0.21 -9.00 13.39
C GLN A 54 0.74 -7.85 13.71
N ALA A 55 0.24 -6.60 13.85
CA ALA A 55 1.06 -5.46 14.21
C ALA A 55 1.68 -5.61 15.61
N SER A 56 0.94 -6.20 16.54
CA SER A 56 1.44 -6.48 17.88
C SER A 56 2.66 -7.41 17.91
N TRP A 57 2.85 -8.26 16.89
CA TRP A 57 4.01 -9.15 16.82
C TRP A 57 5.34 -8.40 16.68
N LYS A 58 5.32 -7.20 16.06
CA LYS A 58 6.48 -6.31 15.99
C LYS A 58 6.32 -5.14 16.95
N TRP A 59 5.33 -4.30 16.75
CA TRP A 59 5.22 -3.02 17.48
C TRP A 59 4.64 -3.16 18.89
N GLY A 60 4.01 -4.29 19.20
CA GLY A 60 3.57 -4.65 20.56
C GLY A 60 4.59 -5.45 21.37
N GLY A 61 5.85 -5.52 20.95
CA GLY A 61 6.90 -6.31 21.64
C GLY A 61 6.68 -7.83 21.53
N GLY A 62 6.00 -8.29 20.48
CA GLY A 62 5.71 -9.71 20.27
C GLY A 62 6.90 -10.51 19.72
N PHE A 63 6.62 -11.71 19.21
CA PHE A 63 7.66 -12.67 18.81
C PHE A 63 8.51 -12.23 17.61
N LEU A 64 7.99 -11.38 16.71
CA LEU A 64 8.78 -10.81 15.61
C LEU A 64 9.79 -9.77 16.13
N ASP A 65 9.38 -8.98 17.11
CA ASP A 65 10.28 -8.04 17.76
C ASP A 65 11.39 -8.78 18.52
N ALA A 66 11.01 -9.79 19.31
CA ALA A 66 11.94 -10.64 20.02
C ALA A 66 12.93 -11.40 19.08
N ALA A 67 12.50 -11.70 17.85
CA ALA A 67 13.36 -12.31 16.82
C ALA A 67 14.30 -11.30 16.14
N GLY A 68 14.16 -9.99 16.41
CA GLY A 68 14.95 -8.92 15.79
C GLY A 68 14.45 -8.51 14.39
N PHE A 69 13.17 -8.73 14.08
CA PHE A 69 12.57 -8.22 12.85
C PHE A 69 12.50 -6.70 12.90
N LEU A 70 12.96 -6.02 11.87
CA LEU A 70 12.98 -4.56 11.78
C LEU A 70 11.98 -4.08 10.71
N ASP A 71 11.07 -3.23 11.13
CA ASP A 71 10.14 -2.53 10.26
C ASP A 71 9.71 -1.23 10.96
N PHE A 72 10.44 -0.13 10.69
CA PHE A 72 10.34 1.13 11.40
C PHE A 72 8.93 1.73 11.32
N ALA A 73 8.42 1.89 10.11
CA ALA A 73 7.12 2.53 9.89
C ALA A 73 6.14 1.66 9.08
N GLY A 74 6.46 0.41 8.73
CA GLY A 74 5.46 -0.54 8.26
C GLY A 74 5.49 -0.90 6.78
N SER A 75 6.66 -1.06 6.15
CA SER A 75 6.71 -1.63 4.78
C SER A 75 6.05 -3.02 4.72
N THR A 76 6.27 -3.87 5.72
CA THR A 76 5.57 -5.14 5.88
C THR A 76 4.30 -4.99 6.73
N VAL A 77 4.44 -4.46 7.95
CA VAL A 77 3.36 -4.44 8.97
C VAL A 77 2.11 -3.68 8.50
N VAL A 78 2.26 -2.69 7.61
CA VAL A 78 1.14 -1.89 7.06
C VAL A 78 0.95 -2.20 5.57
N HIS A 79 1.97 -1.89 4.76
CA HIS A 79 1.83 -1.90 3.31
C HIS A 79 1.70 -3.30 2.73
N SER A 80 2.57 -4.25 3.14
CA SER A 80 2.42 -5.62 2.66
C SER A 80 1.16 -6.28 3.19
N VAL A 81 0.71 -5.98 4.41
CA VAL A 81 -0.57 -6.49 4.94
C VAL A 81 -1.73 -6.01 4.08
N GLY A 82 -1.81 -4.71 3.81
CA GLY A 82 -2.83 -4.18 2.90
C GLY A 82 -2.76 -4.81 1.52
N GLY A 83 -1.55 -4.97 0.98
CA GLY A 83 -1.31 -5.58 -0.32
C GLY A 83 -1.66 -7.08 -0.40
N TRP A 84 -1.38 -7.87 0.64
CA TRP A 84 -1.80 -9.28 0.74
C TRP A 84 -3.32 -9.41 0.84
N ALA A 85 -3.97 -8.58 1.66
CA ALA A 85 -5.43 -8.55 1.79
C ALA A 85 -6.09 -8.14 0.46
N ALA A 86 -5.52 -7.16 -0.24
CA ALA A 86 -5.96 -6.70 -1.56
C ALA A 86 -5.82 -7.80 -2.62
N LEU A 87 -4.66 -8.47 -2.69
CA LEU A 87 -4.42 -9.59 -3.60
C LEU A 87 -5.41 -10.73 -3.38
N THR A 88 -5.61 -11.11 -2.14
CA THR A 88 -6.57 -12.16 -1.76
C THR A 88 -7.98 -11.79 -2.17
N GLY A 89 -8.40 -10.55 -1.90
CA GLY A 89 -9.69 -10.02 -2.31
C GLY A 89 -9.86 -9.99 -3.83
N ALA A 90 -8.85 -9.53 -4.58
CA ALA A 90 -8.88 -9.47 -6.03
C ALA A 90 -9.07 -10.86 -6.69
N ILE A 91 -8.37 -11.86 -6.17
CA ILE A 91 -8.48 -13.25 -6.65
C ILE A 91 -9.89 -13.80 -6.42
N ILE A 92 -10.48 -13.56 -5.24
CA ILE A 92 -11.80 -14.09 -4.86
C ILE A 92 -12.94 -13.34 -5.55
N LEU A 93 -12.80 -12.03 -5.75
CA LEU A 93 -13.77 -11.15 -6.42
C LEU A 93 -13.79 -11.35 -7.94
N GLY A 94 -12.63 -11.55 -8.52
CA GLY A 94 -12.44 -11.64 -9.97
C GLY A 94 -12.21 -10.28 -10.64
N PRO A 95 -11.83 -10.29 -11.93
CA PRO A 95 -11.53 -9.08 -12.69
C PRO A 95 -12.79 -8.31 -13.09
N ARG A 96 -12.64 -7.02 -13.42
CA ARG A 96 -13.69 -6.18 -14.02
C ARG A 96 -14.11 -6.73 -15.37
N ILE A 97 -15.35 -6.46 -15.73
CA ILE A 97 -15.90 -6.82 -17.04
C ILE A 97 -15.05 -6.16 -18.15
N GLY A 98 -14.63 -6.94 -19.11
CA GLY A 98 -13.84 -6.45 -20.25
C GLY A 98 -12.35 -6.25 -19.98
N LYS A 99 -11.85 -6.38 -18.74
CA LYS A 99 -10.42 -6.24 -18.42
C LYS A 99 -9.54 -7.26 -19.15
N PHE A 100 -10.02 -8.48 -19.31
CA PHE A 100 -9.32 -9.56 -20.01
C PHE A 100 -10.21 -10.14 -21.10
N LYS A 101 -9.81 -9.99 -22.36
CA LYS A 101 -10.58 -10.49 -23.51
C LYS A 101 -9.66 -11.27 -24.46
N ASP A 102 -10.03 -12.47 -24.81
CA ASP A 102 -9.32 -13.33 -25.77
C ASP A 102 -7.80 -13.47 -25.47
N GLY A 103 -7.48 -13.62 -24.19
CA GLY A 103 -6.09 -13.71 -23.73
C GLY A 103 -5.36 -12.36 -23.61
N THR A 104 -5.95 -11.26 -24.08
CA THR A 104 -5.37 -9.92 -24.08
C THR A 104 -5.80 -9.11 -22.86
N VAL A 105 -4.88 -8.30 -22.34
CA VAL A 105 -5.16 -7.31 -21.31
C VAL A 105 -5.69 -6.04 -21.97
N ILE A 106 -6.89 -5.61 -21.57
CA ILE A 106 -7.49 -4.36 -22.05
C ILE A 106 -7.25 -3.27 -21.01
N PRO A 107 -6.52 -2.19 -21.35
CA PRO A 107 -6.35 -1.07 -20.45
C PRO A 107 -7.68 -0.40 -20.12
N ILE A 108 -7.93 -0.14 -18.84
CA ILE A 108 -9.06 0.65 -18.38
C ILE A 108 -8.47 1.89 -17.67
N PRO A 109 -8.35 3.03 -18.37
CA PRO A 109 -7.73 4.23 -17.80
C PRO A 109 -8.59 4.85 -16.70
N GLY A 110 -7.95 5.49 -15.74
CA GLY A 110 -8.64 6.24 -14.68
C GLY A 110 -9.41 7.43 -15.25
N SER A 111 -10.54 7.75 -14.62
CA SER A 111 -11.45 8.82 -15.06
C SER A 111 -10.85 10.22 -14.94
N ASN A 112 -9.96 10.47 -13.98
CA ASN A 112 -9.38 11.79 -13.72
C ASN A 112 -7.94 11.71 -13.23
N LEU A 113 -6.99 11.85 -14.18
CA LEU A 113 -5.55 11.78 -13.87
C LEU A 113 -5.07 13.00 -13.07
N THR A 114 -5.74 14.14 -13.17
CA THR A 114 -5.40 15.34 -12.37
C THR A 114 -5.70 15.09 -10.90
N LEU A 115 -6.86 14.51 -10.58
CA LEU A 115 -7.20 14.12 -9.21
C LEU A 115 -6.29 13.00 -8.69
N ALA A 116 -5.91 12.03 -9.53
CA ALA A 116 -4.94 11.01 -9.16
C ALA A 116 -3.58 11.61 -8.80
N THR A 117 -3.13 12.62 -9.57
CA THR A 117 -1.89 13.36 -9.28
C THR A 117 -2.00 14.11 -7.96
N LEU A 118 -3.08 14.84 -7.74
CA LEU A 118 -3.33 15.54 -6.48
C LEU A 118 -3.35 14.55 -5.30
N GLY A 119 -4.03 13.42 -5.45
CA GLY A 119 -4.06 12.35 -4.45
C GLY A 119 -2.67 11.82 -4.10
N THR A 120 -1.81 11.65 -5.11
CA THR A 120 -0.41 11.23 -4.89
C THR A 120 0.38 12.28 -4.09
N PHE A 121 0.21 13.58 -4.37
CA PHE A 121 0.86 14.62 -3.58
C PHE A 121 0.34 14.69 -2.13
N ILE A 122 -0.95 14.47 -1.92
CA ILE A 122 -1.54 14.40 -0.57
C ILE A 122 -0.96 13.21 0.20
N LEU A 123 -0.84 12.04 -0.44
CA LEU A 123 -0.20 10.85 0.15
C LEU A 123 1.27 11.11 0.46
N TRP A 124 2.00 11.74 -0.47
CA TRP A 124 3.42 12.09 -0.24
C TRP A 124 3.59 13.05 0.94
N LEU A 125 2.74 14.08 1.03
CA LEU A 125 2.72 14.99 2.17
C LEU A 125 2.43 14.25 3.48
N GLY A 126 1.41 13.36 3.47
CA GLY A 126 1.06 12.54 4.63
C GLY A 126 2.19 11.59 5.07
N TRP A 127 3.04 11.18 4.12
CA TRP A 127 4.15 10.26 4.41
C TRP A 127 5.25 10.87 5.27
N PHE A 128 5.42 12.18 5.26
CA PHE A 128 6.30 12.84 6.23
C PHE A 128 5.80 12.59 7.66
N GLY A 129 4.50 12.67 7.90
CA GLY A 129 3.90 12.27 9.17
C GLY A 129 4.01 10.77 9.41
N PHE A 130 3.73 9.95 8.39
CA PHE A 130 3.77 8.49 8.49
C PHE A 130 5.16 7.99 8.95
N ASN A 131 6.22 8.39 8.26
CA ASN A 131 7.58 7.98 8.60
C ASN A 131 8.16 8.82 9.74
N GLY A 132 7.98 10.14 9.73
CA GLY A 132 8.60 11.02 10.72
C GLY A 132 8.05 10.87 12.12
N ALA A 133 6.73 10.72 12.25
CA ALA A 133 6.12 10.49 13.57
C ALA A 133 6.43 9.09 14.12
N SER A 134 6.83 8.14 13.26
CA SER A 134 7.30 6.80 13.68
C SER A 134 8.63 6.84 14.44
N GLN A 135 9.31 7.99 14.51
CA GLN A 135 10.42 8.22 15.44
C GLN A 135 9.97 8.18 16.90
N LEU A 136 8.68 8.45 17.16
CA LEU A 136 8.05 8.42 18.49
C LEU A 136 8.71 9.34 19.50
N ALA A 137 9.52 10.29 19.07
CA ALA A 137 10.20 11.24 19.93
C ALA A 137 10.47 12.56 19.19
N MET A 138 10.29 13.69 19.88
CA MET A 138 10.56 15.03 19.35
C MET A 138 10.98 16.02 20.47
N GLY A 139 11.40 15.48 21.63
CA GLY A 139 11.69 16.27 22.81
C GLY A 139 13.12 16.77 22.92
N THR A 140 14.05 16.24 22.14
CA THR A 140 15.46 16.61 22.16
C THR A 140 15.95 17.09 20.80
N VAL A 141 17.12 17.76 20.76
CA VAL A 141 17.77 18.16 19.51
C VAL A 141 18.12 16.92 18.65
N GLY A 142 18.47 15.82 19.29
CA GLY A 142 18.73 14.53 18.62
C GLY A 142 17.47 14.02 17.90
N ASP A 143 16.34 13.96 18.59
CA ASP A 143 15.07 13.51 18.03
C ASP A 143 14.65 14.36 16.80
N VAL A 144 14.80 15.70 16.92
CA VAL A 144 14.49 16.62 15.82
C VAL A 144 15.41 16.39 14.62
N ALA A 145 16.70 16.11 14.86
CA ALA A 145 17.65 15.78 13.81
C ALA A 145 17.28 14.46 13.11
N ASP A 146 16.84 13.45 13.86
CA ASP A 146 16.40 12.16 13.33
C ASP A 146 15.12 12.32 12.49
N VAL A 147 14.10 13.03 12.98
CA VAL A 147 12.89 13.35 12.20
C VAL A 147 13.24 14.09 10.91
N SER A 148 14.16 15.06 10.97
CA SER A 148 14.60 15.80 9.78
C SER A 148 15.28 14.89 8.76
N ARG A 149 16.11 13.93 9.21
CA ARG A 149 16.74 12.93 8.35
C ARG A 149 15.71 12.00 7.72
N ILE A 150 14.73 11.52 8.50
CA ILE A 150 13.62 10.70 8.03
C ILE A 150 12.85 11.44 6.93
N PHE A 151 12.54 12.72 7.10
CA PHE A 151 11.88 13.52 6.07
C PHE A 151 12.69 13.61 4.79
N ALA A 152 14.01 13.89 4.92
CA ALA A 152 14.89 13.98 3.76
C ALA A 152 14.98 12.64 3.01
N ASN A 153 15.18 11.53 3.71
CA ASN A 153 15.23 10.19 3.13
C ASN A 153 13.91 9.78 2.49
N THR A 154 12.77 10.04 3.15
CA THR A 154 11.43 9.79 2.61
C THR A 154 11.21 10.56 1.31
N ASN A 155 11.56 11.85 1.28
CA ASN A 155 11.42 12.68 0.09
C ASN A 155 12.30 12.21 -1.07
N THR A 156 13.58 11.91 -0.80
CA THR A 156 14.51 11.50 -1.87
C THR A 156 14.19 10.10 -2.40
N ALA A 157 13.68 9.19 -1.57
CA ALA A 157 13.20 7.89 -2.02
C ALA A 157 11.97 8.02 -2.94
N ALA A 158 11.01 8.87 -2.60
CA ALA A 158 9.86 9.16 -3.46
C ALA A 158 10.28 9.75 -4.81
N ALA A 159 11.17 10.74 -4.79
CA ALA A 159 11.71 11.36 -6.01
C ALA A 159 12.49 10.34 -6.86
N GLY A 160 13.34 9.52 -6.24
CA GLY A 160 14.05 8.42 -6.89
C GLY A 160 13.12 7.44 -7.57
N GLY A 161 12.05 7.02 -6.88
CA GLY A 161 11.02 6.13 -7.41
C GLY A 161 10.27 6.73 -8.61
N ALA A 162 9.85 8.00 -8.51
CA ALA A 162 9.16 8.70 -9.58
C ALA A 162 10.04 8.83 -10.83
N ILE A 163 11.30 9.25 -10.67
CA ILE A 163 12.26 9.43 -11.78
C ILE A 163 12.59 8.10 -12.44
N ALA A 164 12.82 7.05 -11.64
CA ALA A 164 13.11 5.73 -12.17
C ALA A 164 11.91 5.18 -12.96
N ALA A 165 10.69 5.30 -12.43
CA ALA A 165 9.48 4.89 -13.13
C ALA A 165 9.25 5.70 -14.42
N LEU A 166 9.53 7.01 -14.43
CA LEU A 166 9.48 7.85 -15.62
C LEU A 166 10.41 7.32 -16.71
N ILE A 167 11.68 7.08 -16.37
CA ILE A 167 12.69 6.60 -17.32
C ILE A 167 12.32 5.21 -17.84
N VAL A 168 11.98 4.28 -16.95
CA VAL A 168 11.67 2.89 -17.33
C VAL A 168 10.39 2.84 -18.18
N SER A 169 9.33 3.57 -17.81
CA SER A 169 8.10 3.62 -18.62
C SER A 169 8.35 4.23 -19.99
N GLN A 170 9.16 5.30 -20.10
CA GLN A 170 9.58 5.88 -21.38
C GLN A 170 10.31 4.85 -22.27
N VAL A 171 11.19 4.05 -21.69
CA VAL A 171 11.96 3.03 -22.44
C VAL A 171 11.04 1.90 -22.90
N MET A 172 10.16 1.41 -21.98
CA MET A 172 9.27 0.26 -22.25
C MET A 172 8.13 0.59 -23.21
N PHE A 173 7.46 1.75 -22.99
CA PHE A 173 6.23 2.11 -23.71
C PHE A 173 6.46 3.15 -24.79
N LYS A 174 7.69 3.64 -24.97
CA LYS A 174 8.09 4.71 -25.91
C LYS A 174 7.50 6.08 -25.59
N LYS A 175 6.74 6.19 -24.51
CA LYS A 175 6.17 7.43 -23.97
C LYS A 175 6.17 7.34 -22.44
N PRO A 176 6.34 8.47 -21.73
CA PRO A 176 6.14 8.48 -20.28
C PRO A 176 4.69 8.13 -19.97
N ASP A 177 4.49 7.32 -18.93
CA ASP A 177 3.16 7.02 -18.41
C ASP A 177 3.00 7.66 -17.04
N LEU A 178 2.06 8.62 -16.93
CA LEU A 178 1.83 9.35 -15.70
C LEU A 178 1.43 8.41 -14.56
N THR A 179 0.61 7.38 -14.83
CA THR A 179 0.17 6.45 -13.78
C THR A 179 1.35 5.64 -13.23
N MET A 180 2.31 5.28 -14.09
CA MET A 180 3.55 4.63 -13.66
C MET A 180 4.43 5.55 -12.83
N VAL A 181 4.50 6.85 -13.18
CA VAL A 181 5.27 7.85 -12.40
C VAL A 181 4.66 8.06 -11.01
N LEU A 182 3.33 8.17 -10.92
CA LEU A 182 2.62 8.31 -9.65
C LEU A 182 2.82 7.06 -8.77
N ASN A 183 2.64 5.87 -9.34
CA ASN A 183 2.92 4.62 -8.65
C ASN A 183 4.41 4.47 -8.29
N GLY A 184 5.31 4.99 -9.11
CA GLY A 184 6.75 5.02 -8.84
C GLY A 184 7.10 5.87 -7.62
N ALA A 185 6.48 7.03 -7.47
CA ALA A 185 6.65 7.87 -6.26
C ALA A 185 6.17 7.11 -5.01
N LEU A 186 4.97 6.53 -5.05
CA LEU A 186 4.43 5.74 -3.94
C LEU A 186 5.27 4.50 -3.64
N ALA A 187 5.76 3.80 -4.67
CA ALA A 187 6.67 2.66 -4.52
C ALA A 187 7.98 3.05 -3.83
N GLY A 188 8.52 4.23 -4.15
CA GLY A 188 9.68 4.80 -3.46
C GLY A 188 9.40 5.07 -1.98
N LEU A 189 8.24 5.65 -1.69
CA LEU A 189 7.78 5.90 -0.31
C LEU A 189 7.64 4.59 0.48
N VAL A 190 6.97 3.60 -0.08
CA VAL A 190 6.81 2.28 0.57
C VAL A 190 8.17 1.60 0.79
N SER A 191 9.06 1.69 -0.20
CA SER A 191 10.38 1.03 -0.14
C SER A 191 11.28 1.56 0.99
N ILE A 192 11.16 2.84 1.35
CA ILE A 192 11.96 3.43 2.43
C ILE A 192 11.32 3.30 3.81
N THR A 193 10.03 2.95 3.87
CA THR A 193 9.23 2.99 5.10
C THR A 193 9.70 2.02 6.17
N ALA A 194 10.33 0.88 5.81
CA ALA A 194 10.87 -0.07 6.80
C ALA A 194 12.10 0.47 7.54
N GLU A 195 12.87 1.39 6.92
CA GLU A 195 14.04 1.99 7.54
C GLU A 195 14.35 3.37 6.92
N PRO A 196 13.64 4.43 7.33
CA PRO A 196 13.86 5.76 6.79
C PRO A 196 14.99 6.54 7.51
N LEU A 197 15.50 6.06 8.65
CA LEU A 197 16.43 6.78 9.50
C LEU A 197 17.90 6.50 9.16
N THR A 198 18.28 5.23 9.04
CA THR A 198 19.70 4.84 8.93
C THR A 198 20.33 5.05 7.54
N PRO A 199 19.60 4.97 6.41
CA PRO A 199 20.20 5.18 5.11
C PRO A 199 20.80 6.58 4.94
N SER A 200 21.89 6.67 4.16
CA SER A 200 22.29 7.96 3.60
C SER A 200 21.27 8.43 2.56
N LEU A 201 21.24 9.74 2.25
CA LEU A 201 20.36 10.29 1.21
C LEU A 201 20.52 9.56 -0.15
N GLY A 202 21.76 9.22 -0.53
CA GLY A 202 22.04 8.46 -1.75
C GLY A 202 21.45 7.04 -1.70
N ALA A 203 21.62 6.35 -0.57
CA ALA A 203 21.04 5.02 -0.37
C ALA A 203 19.51 5.06 -0.38
N ALA A 204 18.90 6.01 0.30
CA ALA A 204 17.45 6.19 0.29
C ALA A 204 16.91 6.45 -1.14
N THR A 205 17.60 7.29 -1.91
CA THR A 205 17.26 7.54 -3.32
C THR A 205 17.33 6.25 -4.15
N ILE A 206 18.37 5.43 -3.98
CA ILE A 206 18.55 4.16 -4.70
C ILE A 206 17.46 3.15 -4.29
N ILE A 207 17.18 3.01 -3.00
CA ILE A 207 16.11 2.13 -2.51
C ILE A 207 14.78 2.50 -3.14
N GLY A 208 14.45 3.80 -3.18
CA GLY A 208 13.24 4.29 -3.81
C GLY A 208 13.24 4.09 -5.33
N ALA A 209 14.37 4.33 -6.01
CA ALA A 209 14.50 4.11 -7.45
C ALA A 209 14.29 2.65 -7.84
N ILE A 210 14.81 1.70 -7.06
CA ILE A 210 14.53 0.27 -7.26
C ILE A 210 13.04 -0.03 -7.10
N GLY A 211 12.36 0.55 -6.11
CA GLY A 211 10.90 0.46 -5.99
C GLY A 211 10.17 0.97 -7.23
N GLY A 212 10.58 2.12 -7.76
CA GLY A 212 10.05 2.67 -9.01
C GLY A 212 10.25 1.76 -10.23
N ILE A 213 11.42 1.11 -10.33
CA ILE A 213 11.68 0.10 -11.37
C ILE A 213 10.76 -1.11 -11.19
N ILE A 214 10.69 -1.65 -9.97
CA ILE A 214 9.86 -2.83 -9.64
C ILE A 214 8.41 -2.58 -10.06
N VAL A 215 7.83 -1.44 -9.72
CA VAL A 215 6.40 -1.20 -9.98
C VAL A 215 6.07 -1.16 -11.47
N VAL A 216 6.95 -0.60 -12.31
CA VAL A 216 6.73 -0.54 -13.78
C VAL A 216 6.73 -1.93 -14.42
N PHE A 217 7.50 -2.87 -13.90
CA PHE A 217 7.47 -4.27 -14.34
C PHE A 217 6.37 -5.09 -13.68
N ALA A 218 6.08 -4.83 -12.42
CA ALA A 218 5.15 -5.63 -11.63
C ALA A 218 3.68 -5.39 -12.04
N ILE A 219 3.28 -4.16 -12.38
CA ILE A 219 1.91 -3.87 -12.84
C ILE A 219 1.53 -4.73 -14.06
N PRO A 220 2.30 -4.73 -15.17
CA PRO A 220 1.99 -5.60 -16.29
C PRO A 220 2.12 -7.10 -15.98
N ALA A 221 2.97 -7.46 -15.02
CA ALA A 221 3.11 -8.87 -14.61
C ALA A 221 1.85 -9.37 -13.88
N ILE A 222 1.29 -8.59 -12.96
CA ILE A 222 0.02 -8.89 -12.28
C ILE A 222 -1.13 -9.00 -13.29
N ASP A 223 -1.21 -8.08 -14.25
CA ASP A 223 -2.18 -8.14 -15.35
C ASP A 223 -2.05 -9.45 -16.18
N LYS A 224 -0.82 -9.87 -16.48
CA LYS A 224 -0.57 -11.14 -17.20
C LYS A 224 -1.03 -12.37 -16.39
N MET A 225 -1.00 -12.30 -15.08
CA MET A 225 -1.53 -13.34 -14.18
C MET A 225 -3.07 -13.34 -14.11
N LYS A 226 -3.74 -12.46 -14.85
CA LYS A 226 -5.20 -12.27 -14.84
C LYS A 226 -5.75 -11.79 -13.50
N ILE A 227 -4.93 -11.08 -12.74
CA ILE A 227 -5.34 -10.41 -11.49
C ILE A 227 -5.59 -8.95 -11.84
N ASP A 228 -6.81 -8.48 -11.61
CA ASP A 228 -7.20 -7.10 -11.89
C ASP A 228 -7.01 -6.23 -10.64
N ASP A 229 -5.95 -5.44 -10.68
CA ASP A 229 -5.62 -4.43 -9.67
C ASP A 229 -5.84 -3.04 -10.28
N VAL A 230 -6.93 -2.38 -9.88
CA VAL A 230 -7.43 -1.16 -10.54
C VAL A 230 -6.40 -0.03 -10.53
N VAL A 231 -5.68 0.13 -9.43
CA VAL A 231 -4.77 1.27 -9.21
C VAL A 231 -3.30 0.89 -9.10
N GLY A 232 -2.97 -0.40 -9.18
CA GLY A 232 -1.60 -0.87 -8.99
C GLY A 232 -1.18 -0.96 -7.51
N ALA A 233 -2.13 -1.10 -6.60
CA ALA A 233 -1.85 -1.16 -5.17
C ALA A 233 -1.06 -2.40 -4.76
N ILE A 234 -1.29 -3.55 -5.40
CA ILE A 234 -0.53 -4.78 -5.12
C ILE A 234 0.96 -4.60 -5.44
N PRO A 235 1.38 -4.15 -6.63
CA PRO A 235 2.78 -3.84 -6.93
C PRO A 235 3.39 -2.82 -5.95
N VAL A 236 2.70 -1.74 -5.67
CA VAL A 236 3.19 -0.66 -4.81
C VAL A 236 3.34 -1.12 -3.37
N HIS A 237 2.29 -1.68 -2.77
CA HIS A 237 2.27 -1.91 -1.33
C HIS A 237 2.77 -3.32 -0.95
N LEU A 238 2.44 -4.37 -1.73
CA LEU A 238 2.92 -5.71 -1.44
C LEU A 238 4.35 -5.91 -1.92
N ILE A 239 4.60 -5.73 -3.23
CA ILE A 239 5.91 -6.09 -3.81
C ILE A 239 6.99 -5.11 -3.36
N CYS A 240 6.71 -3.79 -3.40
CA CYS A 240 7.67 -2.82 -2.89
C CYS A 240 7.74 -2.78 -1.36
N GLY A 241 6.70 -3.23 -0.63
CA GLY A 241 6.77 -3.45 0.82
C GLY A 241 7.73 -4.58 1.18
N ILE A 242 7.68 -5.70 0.45
CA ILE A 242 8.66 -6.79 0.58
C ILE A 242 10.07 -6.29 0.27
N TRP A 243 10.23 -5.54 -0.84
CA TRP A 243 11.51 -4.94 -1.21
C TRP A 243 12.03 -4.02 -0.10
N GLY A 244 11.20 -3.09 0.41
CA GLY A 244 11.60 -2.15 1.46
C GLY A 244 12.06 -2.87 2.74
N THR A 245 11.36 -3.93 3.14
CA THR A 245 11.72 -4.74 4.29
C THR A 245 13.04 -5.49 4.07
N ILE A 246 13.31 -5.98 2.86
CA ILE A 246 14.60 -6.58 2.52
C ILE A 246 15.70 -5.51 2.48
N ALA A 247 15.40 -4.31 2.00
CA ALA A 247 16.39 -3.24 1.85
C ALA A 247 16.99 -2.78 3.19
N VAL A 248 16.31 -3.01 4.31
CA VAL A 248 16.83 -2.73 5.66
C VAL A 248 18.20 -3.38 5.89
N VAL A 249 18.40 -4.59 5.36
CA VAL A 249 19.64 -5.35 5.52
C VAL A 249 20.88 -4.64 4.94
N PHE A 250 20.66 -3.75 3.97
CA PHE A 250 21.77 -3.02 3.33
C PHE A 250 22.13 -1.72 4.05
N THR A 251 21.29 -1.27 4.96
CA THR A 251 21.44 0.06 5.56
C THR A 251 21.43 0.07 7.09
N ASN A 252 21.01 -1.02 7.71
CA ASN A 252 21.00 -1.18 9.16
C ASN A 252 21.79 -2.42 9.58
N GLY A 253 22.86 -2.22 10.34
CA GLY A 253 23.77 -3.29 10.78
C GLY A 253 23.16 -4.31 11.74
N ASP A 254 22.03 -3.98 12.36
CA ASP A 254 21.31 -4.87 13.29
C ASP A 254 20.33 -5.80 12.54
N ALA A 255 20.09 -5.56 11.25
CA ALA A 255 19.19 -6.37 10.44
C ALA A 255 19.84 -7.66 9.94
N SER A 256 19.13 -8.76 9.96
CA SER A 256 19.51 -9.97 9.25
C SER A 256 18.50 -10.33 8.16
N LEU A 257 19.01 -10.81 7.01
CA LEU A 257 18.14 -11.22 5.90
C LEU A 257 17.18 -12.35 6.33
N GLY A 258 17.68 -13.29 7.14
CA GLY A 258 16.85 -14.40 7.63
C GLY A 258 15.66 -13.92 8.46
N THR A 259 15.88 -12.97 9.36
CA THR A 259 14.82 -12.40 10.20
C THR A 259 13.83 -11.57 9.40
N GLN A 260 14.33 -10.77 8.46
CA GLN A 260 13.45 -9.98 7.57
C GLN A 260 12.55 -10.88 6.70
N LEU A 261 13.11 -11.93 6.09
CA LEU A 261 12.35 -12.92 5.33
C LEU A 261 11.34 -13.68 6.22
N TYR A 262 11.73 -14.05 7.43
CA TYR A 262 10.85 -14.69 8.39
C TYR A 262 9.63 -13.82 8.70
N GLY A 263 9.82 -12.53 9.01
CA GLY A 263 8.73 -11.60 9.26
C GLY A 263 7.82 -11.42 8.04
N ILE A 264 8.38 -11.22 6.84
CA ILE A 264 7.62 -11.11 5.58
C ILE A 264 6.73 -12.35 5.37
N VAL A 265 7.28 -13.54 5.52
CA VAL A 265 6.56 -14.79 5.26
C VAL A 265 5.46 -15.03 6.30
N VAL A 266 5.77 -14.86 7.58
CA VAL A 266 4.80 -15.10 8.66
C VAL A 266 3.62 -14.13 8.57
N VAL A 267 3.91 -12.83 8.39
CA VAL A 267 2.86 -11.80 8.21
C VAL A 267 2.05 -12.07 6.94
N GLY A 268 2.72 -12.44 5.85
CA GLY A 268 2.07 -12.75 4.57
C GLY A 268 1.10 -13.94 4.67
N ILE A 269 1.56 -15.06 5.21
CA ILE A 269 0.72 -16.26 5.39
C ILE A 269 -0.49 -15.95 6.27
N PHE A 270 -0.27 -15.30 7.41
CA PHE A 270 -1.35 -14.94 8.31
C PHE A 270 -2.39 -14.06 7.62
N THR A 271 -1.94 -13.01 6.93
CA THR A 271 -2.85 -12.06 6.26
C THR A 271 -3.64 -12.72 5.14
N VAL A 272 -2.98 -13.54 4.30
CA VAL A 272 -3.66 -14.26 3.22
C VAL A 272 -4.72 -15.20 3.76
N VAL A 273 -4.37 -16.03 4.76
CA VAL A 273 -5.30 -17.02 5.33
C VAL A 273 -6.49 -16.33 5.98
N THR A 274 -6.26 -15.35 6.85
CA THR A 274 -7.33 -14.66 7.56
C THR A 274 -8.21 -13.83 6.63
N SER A 275 -7.62 -13.11 5.67
CA SER A 275 -8.37 -12.36 4.67
C SER A 275 -9.19 -13.29 3.76
N ALA A 276 -8.64 -14.42 3.34
CA ALA A 276 -9.38 -15.40 2.53
C ALA A 276 -10.61 -15.92 3.27
N VAL A 277 -10.46 -16.29 4.55
CA VAL A 277 -11.60 -16.75 5.37
C VAL A 277 -12.70 -15.70 5.41
N VAL A 278 -12.35 -14.44 5.69
CA VAL A 278 -13.35 -13.35 5.76
C VAL A 278 -14.00 -13.11 4.40
N TRP A 279 -13.23 -13.01 3.31
CA TRP A 279 -13.77 -12.82 1.98
C TRP A 279 -14.69 -13.97 1.53
N PHE A 280 -14.33 -15.20 1.81
CA PHE A 280 -15.18 -16.35 1.48
C PHE A 280 -16.48 -16.35 2.29
N ILE A 281 -16.46 -16.03 3.58
CA ILE A 281 -17.67 -15.91 4.40
C ILE A 281 -18.58 -14.82 3.82
N LEU A 282 -18.03 -13.63 3.53
CA LEU A 282 -18.81 -12.52 2.95
C LEU A 282 -19.39 -12.89 1.58
N LYS A 283 -18.60 -13.58 0.74
CA LYS A 283 -19.05 -14.06 -0.57
C LYS A 283 -20.23 -15.02 -0.44
N LEU A 284 -20.20 -15.94 0.51
CA LEU A 284 -21.28 -16.93 0.73
C LEU A 284 -22.53 -16.32 1.35
N VAL A 285 -22.37 -15.38 2.28
CA VAL A 285 -23.49 -14.83 3.07
C VAL A 285 -24.19 -13.68 2.36
N MET A 286 -23.42 -12.77 1.72
CA MET A 286 -23.95 -11.52 1.17
C MET A 286 -23.74 -11.37 -0.34
N GLY A 287 -22.82 -12.18 -0.93
CA GLY A 287 -22.26 -11.88 -2.23
C GLY A 287 -21.39 -10.62 -2.17
N ILE A 288 -20.20 -10.65 -2.77
CA ILE A 288 -19.25 -9.53 -2.67
C ILE A 288 -19.16 -8.69 -3.94
N ARG A 289 -19.69 -9.16 -5.06
CA ARG A 289 -19.65 -8.47 -6.36
C ARG A 289 -21.00 -7.90 -6.72
N VAL A 290 -21.01 -6.72 -7.30
CA VAL A 290 -22.21 -6.10 -7.89
C VAL A 290 -22.71 -6.87 -9.12
N SER A 291 -23.92 -6.61 -9.59
CA SER A 291 -24.42 -7.20 -10.82
C SER A 291 -23.66 -6.66 -12.05
N GLU A 292 -23.79 -7.35 -13.17
CA GLU A 292 -23.18 -6.93 -14.44
C GLU A 292 -23.72 -5.57 -14.88
N GLU A 293 -25.01 -5.35 -14.70
CA GLU A 293 -25.68 -4.11 -15.02
C GLU A 293 -25.17 -2.93 -14.20
N GLU A 294 -24.99 -3.13 -12.90
CA GLU A 294 -24.44 -2.11 -12.00
C GLU A 294 -22.96 -1.82 -12.31
N GLU A 295 -22.16 -2.86 -12.62
CA GLU A 295 -20.75 -2.66 -12.98
C GLU A 295 -20.60 -1.88 -14.30
N ILE A 296 -21.47 -2.11 -15.28
CA ILE A 296 -21.47 -1.39 -16.56
C ILE A 296 -21.99 0.05 -16.39
N ALA A 297 -23.02 0.26 -15.56
CA ALA A 297 -23.57 1.58 -15.30
C ALA A 297 -22.63 2.49 -14.48
N GLY A 298 -21.78 1.88 -13.66
CA GLY A 298 -20.94 2.57 -12.67
C GLY A 298 -21.53 2.53 -11.26
N LEU A 299 -20.67 2.32 -10.26
CA LEU A 299 -21.10 2.13 -8.87
C LEU A 299 -21.55 3.43 -8.20
N ASP A 300 -21.18 4.58 -8.74
CA ASP A 300 -21.70 5.88 -8.34
C ASP A 300 -23.20 5.96 -8.56
N MET A 301 -23.70 5.48 -9.68
CA MET A 301 -25.14 5.37 -9.93
C MET A 301 -25.74 4.12 -9.29
N GLY A 302 -25.10 2.96 -9.43
CA GLY A 302 -25.63 1.68 -8.98
C GLY A 302 -25.78 1.57 -7.46
N GLU A 303 -24.79 2.03 -6.70
CA GLU A 303 -24.78 1.93 -5.23
C GLU A 303 -25.16 3.23 -4.51
N LEU A 304 -24.86 4.40 -5.09
CA LEU A 304 -25.05 5.70 -4.44
C LEU A 304 -26.18 6.53 -5.04
N GLY A 305 -26.62 6.21 -6.25
CA GLY A 305 -27.66 6.95 -6.95
C GLY A 305 -27.27 8.38 -7.35
N MET A 306 -25.97 8.66 -7.46
CA MET A 306 -25.41 9.98 -7.77
C MET A 306 -24.27 9.85 -8.78
N GLU A 307 -24.28 10.66 -9.83
CA GLU A 307 -23.17 10.75 -10.78
C GLU A 307 -21.96 11.45 -10.15
N ALA A 308 -20.79 10.82 -10.20
CA ALA A 308 -19.55 11.39 -9.69
C ALA A 308 -19.04 12.56 -10.55
N TYR A 309 -19.37 12.55 -11.85
CA TYR A 309 -18.95 13.57 -12.83
C TYR A 309 -20.12 13.97 -13.74
N PRO A 310 -21.14 14.67 -13.20
CA PRO A 310 -22.36 15.02 -13.97
C PRO A 310 -22.07 15.88 -15.20
N GLU A 311 -20.98 16.64 -15.20
CA GLU A 311 -20.56 17.46 -16.34
C GLU A 311 -20.06 16.64 -17.54
N PHE A 312 -19.76 15.36 -17.35
CA PHE A 312 -19.34 14.43 -18.41
C PHE A 312 -20.43 13.43 -18.78
N SER A 313 -21.59 13.47 -18.12
CA SER A 313 -22.71 12.62 -18.48
C SER A 313 -23.19 12.97 -19.88
N LYS A 314 -23.31 11.96 -20.73
CA LYS A 314 -23.93 12.13 -22.05
C LYS A 314 -25.44 12.24 -21.81
N GLY A 315 -25.99 13.42 -22.00
CA GLY A 315 -27.45 13.64 -22.02
C GLY A 315 -28.14 12.78 -23.08
#